data_9b6821313d2916b79d7755b108c1e534
#
_entry.id   9b6821313d2916b79d7755b108c1e534
#
_cell.length_a   1.000
_cell.length_b   1.000
_cell.length_c   1.000
_cell.angle_alpha   90.00
_cell.angle_beta   90.00
_cell.angle_gamma   90.00
#
_symmetry.space_group_name_H-M   'P 1'
#
loop_
_entity.id
_entity.type
_entity.pdbx_description
1 polymer ?
#
loop_
_entity_poly.entity_id
_entity_poly.type
_entity_poly.pdbx_seq_one_letter_code
_entity_poly.pdbx_strand_id
1 'polypeptide(L)'
;MARPTFKGYMDNIQIKTGKTTQDFWKLASKKGFVRHGKVASKHSEMLTWLKSQEIGLGHVHANFIILYLRLRANDPELSTQSRKWARSTGYTDYEK
;
A
#
# COMPACT_ATOMS: atom_id res chain seq x y z
N MET A 1 17.27 -2.90 -18.24
CA MET A 1 16.75 -3.14 -16.89
C MET A 1 15.22 -3.15 -16.92
N ALA A 2 14.64 -4.11 -16.25
CA ALA A 2 13.20 -4.17 -16.14
C ALA A 2 12.68 -2.99 -15.31
N ARG A 3 11.54 -2.43 -15.72
CA ARG A 3 10.88 -1.40 -14.91
C ARG A 3 10.42 -2.01 -13.59
N PRO A 4 10.49 -1.25 -12.48
CA PRO A 4 9.88 -1.71 -11.22
C PRO A 4 8.40 -2.01 -11.47
N THR A 5 7.95 -3.16 -11.01
CA THR A 5 6.55 -3.57 -11.11
C THR A 5 5.91 -3.52 -9.74
N PHE A 6 4.59 -3.49 -9.71
CA PHE A 6 3.84 -3.54 -8.46
C PHE A 6 4.23 -4.79 -7.66
N LYS A 7 4.27 -5.94 -8.34
CA LYS A 7 4.67 -7.19 -7.71
C LYS A 7 6.09 -7.13 -7.16
N GLY A 8 7.03 -6.53 -7.91
CA GLY A 8 8.41 -6.39 -7.47
C GLY A 8 8.53 -5.60 -6.17
N TYR A 9 7.83 -4.48 -6.07
CA TYR A 9 7.79 -3.70 -4.84
C TYR A 9 7.21 -4.50 -3.67
N MET A 10 6.12 -5.23 -3.92
CA MET A 10 5.48 -6.03 -2.88
C MET A 10 6.36 -7.18 -2.43
N ASP A 11 7.07 -7.82 -3.36
CA ASP A 11 8.02 -8.87 -3.03
C ASP A 11 9.14 -8.34 -2.14
N ASN A 12 9.68 -7.17 -2.45
CA ASN A 12 10.73 -6.54 -1.64
C ASN A 12 10.22 -6.19 -0.24
N ILE A 13 9.01 -5.67 -0.14
CA ILE A 13 8.39 -5.36 1.14
C ILE A 13 8.20 -6.64 1.96
N GLN A 14 7.76 -7.72 1.32
CA GLN A 14 7.56 -9.00 1.99
C GLN A 14 8.88 -9.56 2.52
N ILE A 15 9.95 -9.48 1.73
CA ILE A 15 11.27 -9.91 2.17
C ILE A 15 11.72 -9.12 3.39
N LYS A 16 11.49 -7.82 3.37
CA LYS A 16 11.93 -6.92 4.43
C LYS A 16 11.11 -7.04 5.71
N THR A 17 9.80 -7.24 5.60
CA THR A 17 8.87 -7.22 6.74
C THR A 17 8.28 -8.57 7.08
N GLY A 18 8.34 -9.53 6.18
CA GLY A 18 7.67 -10.81 6.32
C GLY A 18 6.15 -10.73 6.15
N LYS A 19 5.63 -9.59 5.66
CA LYS A 19 4.20 -9.34 5.52
C LYS A 19 3.80 -9.16 4.07
N THR A 20 2.66 -9.75 3.71
CA THR A 20 2.07 -9.59 2.38
C THR A 20 1.16 -8.36 2.34
N THR A 21 0.69 -8.00 1.14
CA THR A 21 -0.27 -6.91 0.99
C THR A 21 -1.55 -7.19 1.75
N GLN A 22 -2.01 -8.43 1.76
CA GLN A 22 -3.20 -8.81 2.52
C GLN A 22 -2.99 -8.62 4.03
N ASP A 23 -1.78 -8.93 4.51
CA ASP A 23 -1.44 -8.70 5.92
C ASP A 23 -1.52 -7.22 6.26
N PHE A 24 -1.02 -6.35 5.39
CA PHE A 24 -1.12 -4.89 5.60
C PHE A 24 -2.56 -4.42 5.61
N TRP A 25 -3.39 -4.96 4.73
CA TRP A 25 -4.82 -4.63 4.72
C TRP A 25 -5.50 -5.03 6.03
N LYS A 26 -5.22 -6.23 6.52
CA LYS A 26 -5.76 -6.72 7.78
C LYS A 26 -5.30 -5.87 8.96
N LEU A 27 -4.00 -5.54 8.99
CA LEU A 27 -3.45 -4.71 10.06
C LEU A 27 -4.03 -3.31 10.04
N ALA A 28 -4.15 -2.71 8.87
CA ALA A 28 -4.75 -1.39 8.73
C ALA A 28 -6.20 -1.38 9.19
N SER A 29 -6.94 -2.44 8.87
CA SER A 29 -8.33 -2.60 9.32
C SER A 29 -8.39 -2.73 10.84
N LYS A 30 -7.50 -3.51 11.41
CA LYS A 30 -7.43 -3.71 12.87
C LYS A 30 -7.10 -2.42 13.59
N LYS A 31 -6.24 -1.57 13.03
CA LYS A 31 -5.87 -0.30 13.63
C LYS A 31 -6.92 0.80 13.40
N GLY A 32 -7.93 0.53 12.61
CA GLY A 32 -8.97 1.52 12.29
C GLY A 32 -8.62 2.45 11.15
N PHE A 33 -7.52 2.21 10.45
CA PHE A 33 -7.15 3.01 9.28
C PHE A 33 -8.02 2.68 8.07
N VAL A 34 -8.54 1.46 8.03
CA VAL A 34 -9.51 1.02 7.02
C VAL A 34 -10.77 0.59 7.75
N ARG A 35 -11.91 1.16 7.35
CA ARG A 35 -13.22 0.85 7.95
C ARG A 35 -14.23 0.62 6.84
N HIS A 36 -14.97 -0.47 6.94
CA HIS A 36 -16.00 -0.82 5.96
C HIS A 36 -15.45 -0.84 4.53
N GLY A 37 -14.21 -1.31 4.38
CA GLY A 37 -13.55 -1.40 3.09
C GLY A 37 -13.07 -0.09 2.51
N LYS A 38 -13.04 0.98 3.32
CA LYS A 38 -12.61 2.31 2.88
C LYS A 38 -11.51 2.84 3.78
N VAL A 39 -10.60 3.63 3.20
CA VAL A 39 -9.55 4.28 3.97
C VAL A 39 -10.19 5.40 4.79
N ALA A 40 -10.01 5.32 6.11
CA ALA A 40 -10.63 6.23 7.08
C ALA A 40 -9.62 7.15 7.76
N SER A 41 -8.34 7.05 7.43
CA SER A 41 -7.28 7.80 8.10
C SER A 41 -6.51 8.66 7.12
N LYS A 42 -5.79 9.65 7.67
CA LYS A 42 -4.95 10.54 6.88
C LYS A 42 -3.67 9.83 6.45
N HIS A 43 -3.11 10.31 5.34
CA HIS A 43 -1.84 9.79 4.83
C HIS A 43 -0.74 9.83 5.89
N SER A 44 -0.63 10.93 6.62
CA SER A 44 0.42 11.09 7.64
C SER A 44 0.30 10.07 8.77
N GLU A 45 -0.90 9.72 9.17
CA GLU A 45 -1.11 8.71 10.22
C GLU A 45 -0.64 7.33 9.77
N MET A 46 -1.01 6.94 8.55
CA MET A 46 -0.61 5.67 7.98
C MET A 46 0.90 5.64 7.74
N LEU A 47 1.47 6.76 7.28
CA LEU A 47 2.91 6.86 7.05
C LEU A 47 3.69 6.67 8.36
N THR A 48 3.26 7.32 9.43
CA THR A 48 3.89 7.20 10.75
C THR A 48 3.86 5.75 11.23
N TRP A 49 2.72 5.08 11.08
CA TRP A 49 2.58 3.68 11.44
C TRP A 49 3.52 2.79 10.65
N LEU A 50 3.57 2.96 9.34
CA LEU A 50 4.38 2.09 8.47
C LEU A 50 5.87 2.33 8.66
N LYS A 51 6.28 3.52 9.08
CA LYS A 51 7.68 3.84 9.38
C LYS A 51 8.06 3.51 10.81
N SER A 52 7.11 3.13 11.65
CA SER A 52 7.37 2.79 13.06
C SER A 52 8.21 1.52 13.16
N GLN A 53 8.77 1.28 14.36
CA GLN A 53 9.55 0.08 14.63
C GLN A 53 8.75 -1.20 14.45
N GLU A 54 7.44 -1.12 14.63
CA GLU A 54 6.53 -2.26 14.45
C GLU A 54 6.60 -2.81 13.03
N ILE A 55 6.69 -1.93 12.03
CA ILE A 55 6.70 -2.31 10.62
C ILE A 55 8.09 -2.13 10.00
N GLY A 56 8.73 -0.98 10.22
CA GLY A 56 10.11 -0.74 9.80
C GLY A 56 10.31 -0.44 8.33
N LEU A 57 9.31 0.13 7.66
CA LEU A 57 9.44 0.50 6.25
C LEU A 57 10.09 1.87 6.07
N GLY A 58 10.84 2.03 4.98
CA GLY A 58 11.30 3.34 4.55
C GLY A 58 10.18 4.14 3.92
N HIS A 59 10.46 5.43 3.67
CA HIS A 59 9.45 6.37 3.16
C HIS A 59 8.82 5.91 1.84
N VAL A 60 9.64 5.44 0.90
CA VAL A 60 9.15 5.02 -0.42
C VAL A 60 8.23 3.81 -0.30
N HIS A 61 8.66 2.79 0.44
CA HIS A 61 7.86 1.58 0.61
C HIS A 61 6.59 1.85 1.41
N ALA A 62 6.67 2.72 2.43
CA ALA A 62 5.50 3.10 3.20
C ALA A 62 4.46 3.80 2.32
N ASN A 63 4.88 4.74 1.48
CA ASN A 63 3.98 5.40 0.54
C ASN A 63 3.36 4.40 -0.43
N PHE A 64 4.12 3.39 -0.82
CA PHE A 64 3.64 2.36 -1.74
C PHE A 64 2.52 1.53 -1.10
N ILE A 65 2.67 1.16 0.17
CA ILE A 65 1.62 0.44 0.91
C ILE A 65 0.38 1.30 1.05
N ILE A 66 0.53 2.60 1.34
CA ILE A 66 -0.61 3.52 1.42
C ILE A 66 -1.35 3.57 0.08
N LEU A 67 -0.60 3.65 -1.01
CA LEU A 67 -1.19 3.61 -2.35
C LEU A 67 -1.99 2.33 -2.58
N TYR A 68 -1.42 1.19 -2.18
CA TYR A 68 -2.11 -0.09 -2.28
C TYR A 68 -3.42 -0.10 -1.50
N LEU A 69 -3.39 0.40 -0.26
CA LEU A 69 -4.59 0.44 0.57
C LEU A 69 -5.69 1.30 -0.07
N ARG A 70 -5.31 2.45 -0.61
CA ARG A 70 -6.26 3.34 -1.29
C ARG A 70 -6.80 2.73 -2.58
N LEU A 71 -5.94 2.05 -3.35
CA LEU A 71 -6.38 1.39 -4.59
C LEU A 71 -7.37 0.27 -4.29
N ARG A 72 -7.07 -0.54 -3.28
CA ARG A 72 -7.96 -1.65 -2.89
C ARG A 72 -9.29 -1.14 -2.37
N ALA A 73 -9.27 -0.02 -1.65
CA ALA A 73 -10.47 0.60 -1.13
C ALA A 73 -11.22 1.44 -2.18
N ASN A 74 -10.65 1.57 -3.37
CA ASN A 74 -11.19 2.43 -4.44
C ASN A 74 -11.47 3.85 -3.92
N ASP A 75 -10.48 4.43 -3.26
CA ASP A 75 -10.57 5.72 -2.61
C ASP A 75 -10.83 6.83 -3.64
N PRO A 76 -11.92 7.61 -3.52
CA PRO A 76 -12.22 8.68 -4.47
C PRO A 76 -11.21 9.83 -4.44
N GLU A 77 -10.46 9.97 -3.35
CA GLU A 77 -9.44 11.01 -3.22
C GLU A 77 -8.14 10.65 -3.95
N LEU A 78 -8.02 9.41 -4.42
CA LEU A 78 -6.83 8.97 -5.14
C LEU A 78 -6.72 9.69 -6.47
N SER A 79 -5.56 10.31 -6.72
CA SER A 79 -5.35 11.11 -7.94
C SER A 79 -5.36 10.24 -9.21
N THR A 80 -5.70 10.88 -10.33
CA THR A 80 -5.65 10.22 -11.64
C THR A 80 -4.24 9.74 -11.95
N GLN A 81 -3.23 10.53 -11.56
CA GLN A 81 -1.83 10.19 -11.77
C GLN A 81 -1.45 8.91 -11.02
N SER A 82 -1.87 8.79 -9.77
CA SER A 82 -1.61 7.58 -8.96
C SER A 82 -2.27 6.36 -9.59
N ARG A 83 -3.49 6.50 -10.08
CA ARG A 83 -4.22 5.41 -10.75
C ARG A 83 -3.51 4.98 -12.03
N LYS A 84 -3.03 5.94 -12.82
CA LYS A 84 -2.27 5.65 -14.05
C LYS A 84 -0.96 4.93 -13.73
N TRP A 85 -0.24 5.40 -12.73
CA TRP A 85 1.01 4.78 -12.30
C TRP A 85 0.78 3.33 -11.87
N ALA A 86 -0.23 3.10 -11.04
CA ALA A 86 -0.56 1.76 -10.57
C ALA A 86 -0.88 0.83 -11.75
N ARG A 87 -1.65 1.32 -12.71
CA ARG A 87 -2.01 0.54 -13.88
C ARG A 87 -0.78 0.22 -14.74
N SER A 88 0.12 1.19 -14.91
CA SER A 88 1.33 0.98 -15.70
C SER A 88 2.33 0.04 -15.03
N THR A 89 2.27 -0.11 -13.71
CA THR A 89 3.15 -1.01 -12.96
C THR A 89 2.56 -2.41 -12.76
N GLY A 90 1.36 -2.66 -13.28
CA GLY A 90 0.75 -3.99 -13.24
C GLY A 90 -0.12 -4.27 -12.02
N TYR A 91 -0.62 -3.24 -11.35
CA TYR A 91 -1.48 -3.43 -10.19
C TYR A 91 -2.73 -4.27 -10.51
N THR A 92 -3.32 -4.01 -11.68
CA THR A 92 -4.54 -4.72 -12.10
C THR A 92 -4.28 -6.23 -12.19
N ASP A 93 -3.13 -6.62 -12.74
CA ASP A 93 -2.76 -8.03 -12.84
C ASP A 93 -2.43 -8.62 -11.48
N TYR A 94 -1.83 -7.84 -10.59
CA TYR A 94 -1.47 -8.28 -9.25
C TYR A 94 -2.72 -8.63 -8.42
N GLU A 95 -3.79 -7.86 -8.58
CA GLU A 95 -5.02 -8.04 -7.80
C GLU A 95 -5.94 -9.16 -8.34
N LYS A 96 -5.64 -9.73 -9.48
CA LYS A 96 -6.43 -10.84 -10.03
C LYS A 96 -6.32 -12.12 -9.20
#